data_0bc50081e3215658e6f7ef016d0e3045
#
_entry.id   0bc50081e3215658e6f7ef016d0e3045
#
_cell.length_a   1.000
_cell.length_b   1.000
_cell.length_c   1.000
_cell.angle_alpha   90.00
_cell.angle_beta   90.00
_cell.angle_gamma   90.00
#
_symmetry.space_group_name_H-M   'P 1'
#
loop_
_entity.id
_entity.type
_entity.pdbx_description
1 polymer ?
#
loop_
_entity_poly.entity_id
_entity_poly.type
_entity_poly.pdbx_seq_one_letter_code
_entity_poly.pdbx_strand_id
1 'polypeptide(L)'
;MSYSFRPATRGDLPMLDRWLHTPEVIAWWGEPSGQLALLEEDLSNPLMVMRIVSFETQPFAYAQDYNVHSWPQPHFAGLPDGTRAIDAFIGEPDMIGHGHGSRFLRLLAERLIREGAPLVAIDPDVENLRARRAYARAGFKGDSVVESAEGPAILMLFKGLG
;
A
#
# COMPACT_ATOMS: atom_id res chain seq x y z
N MET A 1 -13.98 -16.82 4.24
CA MET A 1 -12.65 -16.17 4.37
C MET A 1 -12.79 -14.71 4.07
N SER A 2 -12.60 -13.89 5.06
CA SER A 2 -12.88 -12.47 4.89
C SER A 2 -11.72 -11.60 5.35
N TYR A 3 -11.51 -10.54 4.59
CA TYR A 3 -10.61 -9.45 4.95
C TYR A 3 -11.44 -8.28 5.41
N SER A 4 -10.97 -7.60 6.44
CA SER A 4 -11.60 -6.37 6.90
C SER A 4 -10.57 -5.26 6.98
N PHE A 5 -11.06 -4.03 6.81
CA PHE A 5 -10.25 -2.82 6.81
C PHE A 5 -10.84 -1.88 7.86
N ARG A 6 -10.02 -1.44 8.79
CA ARG A 6 -10.44 -0.43 9.75
C ARG A 6 -9.46 0.74 9.79
N PRO A 7 -9.89 1.93 10.17
CA PRO A 7 -8.97 3.05 10.33
C PRO A 7 -7.87 2.72 11.35
N ALA A 8 -6.63 3.05 11.01
CA ALA A 8 -5.53 2.99 11.96
C ALA A 8 -5.67 4.13 12.98
N THR A 9 -5.27 3.87 14.21
CA THR A 9 -5.33 4.85 15.29
C THR A 9 -4.00 4.89 16.03
N ARG A 10 -3.82 5.88 16.91
CA ARG A 10 -2.62 5.95 17.74
C ARG A 10 -2.43 4.71 18.61
N GLY A 11 -3.52 4.05 18.98
CA GLY A 11 -3.45 2.78 19.71
C GLY A 11 -2.80 1.66 18.94
N ASP A 12 -2.68 1.77 17.62
CA ASP A 12 -2.03 0.79 16.76
C ASP A 12 -0.51 0.98 16.67
N LEU A 13 0.03 2.09 17.16
CA LEU A 13 1.46 2.38 17.02
C LEU A 13 2.37 1.27 17.60
N PRO A 14 2.09 0.67 18.75
CA PRO A 14 2.92 -0.45 19.22
C PRO A 14 2.93 -1.64 18.25
N MET A 15 1.80 -1.99 17.68
CA MET A 15 1.70 -3.06 16.68
C MET A 15 2.45 -2.70 15.39
N LEU A 16 2.28 -1.46 14.92
CA LEU A 16 2.97 -0.98 13.73
C LEU A 16 4.48 -0.94 13.95
N ASP A 17 4.93 -0.52 15.14
CA ASP A 17 6.35 -0.54 15.48
C ASP A 17 6.92 -1.95 15.41
N ARG A 18 6.21 -2.94 15.96
CA ARG A 18 6.62 -4.34 15.87
C ARG A 18 6.71 -4.80 14.42
N TRP A 19 5.73 -4.48 13.60
CA TRP A 19 5.71 -4.86 12.18
C TRP A 19 6.84 -4.20 11.38
N LEU A 20 7.16 -2.95 11.68
CA LEU A 20 8.24 -2.23 10.99
C LEU A 20 9.62 -2.83 11.26
N HIS A 21 9.76 -3.61 12.33
CA HIS A 21 11.03 -4.27 12.67
C HIS A 21 11.17 -5.66 12.04
N THR A 22 10.16 -6.15 11.31
CA THR A 22 10.29 -7.45 10.64
C THR A 22 11.23 -7.33 9.43
N PRO A 23 11.98 -8.39 9.09
CA PRO A 23 12.98 -8.33 8.01
C PRO A 23 12.39 -7.91 6.67
N GLU A 24 11.22 -8.43 6.31
CA GLU A 24 10.60 -8.12 5.02
C GLU A 24 10.21 -6.64 4.93
N VAL A 25 9.66 -6.07 6.00
CA VAL A 25 9.28 -4.65 5.99
C VAL A 25 10.52 -3.76 5.97
N ILE A 26 11.56 -4.09 6.74
CA ILE A 26 12.83 -3.33 6.71
C ILE A 26 13.41 -3.32 5.29
N ALA A 27 13.37 -4.47 4.61
CA ALA A 27 13.97 -4.60 3.28
C ALA A 27 13.40 -3.60 2.27
N TRP A 28 12.10 -3.29 2.35
CA TRP A 28 11.43 -2.48 1.33
C TRP A 28 10.93 -1.12 1.84
N TRP A 29 10.72 -0.96 3.13
CA TRP A 29 10.24 0.29 3.72
C TRP A 29 11.36 1.11 4.37
N GLY A 30 12.43 0.44 4.81
CA GLY A 30 13.60 1.10 5.36
C GLY A 30 13.67 1.11 6.87
N GLU A 31 14.37 2.07 7.42
CA GLU A 31 14.73 2.13 8.83
C GLU A 31 13.48 2.31 9.71
N PRO A 32 13.25 1.39 10.69
CA PRO A 32 11.99 1.35 11.43
C PRO A 32 11.62 2.62 12.18
N SER A 33 12.56 3.26 12.88
CA SER A 33 12.22 4.44 13.68
C SER A 33 11.81 5.63 12.83
N GLY A 34 12.44 5.81 11.67
CA GLY A 34 12.06 6.84 10.71
C GLY A 34 10.68 6.58 10.13
N GLN A 35 10.38 5.32 9.80
CA GLN A 35 9.07 4.96 9.27
C GLN A 35 7.98 5.12 10.32
N LEU A 36 8.23 4.74 11.57
CA LEU A 36 7.27 4.91 12.64
C LEU A 36 6.94 6.40 12.86
N ALA A 37 7.95 7.27 12.81
CA ALA A 37 7.74 8.71 12.93
C ALA A 37 6.84 9.24 11.80
N LEU A 38 7.03 8.77 10.56
CA LEU A 38 6.18 9.16 9.43
C LEU A 38 4.75 8.68 9.62
N LEU A 39 4.54 7.44 10.07
CA LEU A 39 3.20 6.93 10.32
C LEU A 39 2.50 7.72 11.41
N GLU A 40 3.21 8.05 12.50
CA GLU A 40 2.64 8.85 13.57
C GLU A 40 2.23 10.24 13.09
N GLU A 41 3.07 10.89 12.28
CA GLU A 41 2.76 12.17 11.67
C GLU A 41 1.53 12.07 10.76
N ASP A 42 1.48 11.04 9.92
CA ASP A 42 0.40 10.84 8.96
C ASP A 42 -0.94 10.56 9.62
N LEU A 43 -0.97 10.01 10.84
CA LEU A 43 -2.21 9.82 11.58
C LEU A 43 -2.96 11.14 11.82
N SER A 44 -2.25 12.26 11.84
CA SER A 44 -2.84 13.59 12.00
C SER A 44 -3.10 14.29 10.67
N ASN A 45 -2.77 13.65 9.54
CA ASN A 45 -2.91 14.27 8.22
C ASN A 45 -4.19 13.76 7.55
N PRO A 46 -5.20 14.63 7.34
CA PRO A 46 -6.48 14.18 6.74
C PRO A 46 -6.35 13.73 5.28
N LEU A 47 -5.24 14.04 4.61
CA LEU A 47 -5.01 13.62 3.23
C LEU A 47 -4.49 12.19 3.12
N MET A 48 -4.05 11.58 4.23
CA MET A 48 -3.57 10.20 4.24
C MET A 48 -4.62 9.31 4.89
N VAL A 49 -5.10 8.32 4.15
CA VAL A 49 -6.05 7.34 4.69
C VAL A 49 -5.27 6.09 5.09
N MET A 50 -5.29 5.77 6.37
CA MET A 50 -4.48 4.69 6.94
C MET A 50 -5.40 3.61 7.50
N ARG A 51 -5.12 2.34 7.15
CA ARG A 51 -5.97 1.21 7.53
C ARG A 51 -5.15 0.05 8.07
N ILE A 52 -5.72 -0.62 9.06
CA ILE A 52 -5.23 -1.92 9.51
C ILE A 52 -6.07 -2.98 8.78
N VAL A 53 -5.38 -3.96 8.21
CA VAL A 53 -6.01 -5.06 7.46
C VAL A 53 -6.00 -6.30 8.34
N SER A 54 -7.15 -6.94 8.49
CA SER A 54 -7.28 -8.20 9.22
C SER A 54 -7.77 -9.30 8.28
N PHE A 55 -7.26 -10.51 8.52
CA PHE A 55 -7.80 -11.73 7.92
C PHE A 55 -8.55 -12.47 9.02
N GLU A 56 -9.82 -12.71 8.80
CA GLU A 56 -10.75 -13.14 9.84
C GLU A 56 -10.70 -12.11 11.00
N THR A 57 -10.23 -12.49 12.17
CA THR A 57 -10.13 -11.57 13.30
C THR A 57 -8.69 -11.13 13.59
N GLN A 58 -7.72 -11.59 12.79
CA GLN A 58 -6.31 -11.32 13.05
C GLN A 58 -5.79 -10.14 12.23
N PRO A 59 -5.38 -9.02 12.87
CA PRO A 59 -4.65 -7.97 12.17
C PRO A 59 -3.33 -8.52 11.64
N PHE A 60 -2.99 -8.23 10.39
CA PHE A 60 -1.75 -8.76 9.81
C PHE A 60 -1.06 -7.82 8.83
N ALA A 61 -1.73 -6.78 8.37
CA ALA A 61 -1.16 -5.90 7.35
C ALA A 61 -1.60 -4.45 7.56
N TYR A 62 -0.84 -3.57 6.93
CA TYR A 62 -1.09 -2.14 6.91
C TYR A 62 -1.24 -1.67 5.47
N ALA A 63 -2.16 -0.76 5.23
CA ALA A 63 -2.33 -0.12 3.93
C ALA A 63 -2.64 1.36 4.12
N GLN A 64 -2.06 2.19 3.27
CA GLN A 64 -2.40 3.60 3.21
C GLN A 64 -2.70 3.98 1.77
N ASP A 65 -3.61 4.94 1.59
CA ASP A 65 -3.88 5.49 0.27
C ASP A 65 -4.06 6.99 0.34
N TYR A 66 -3.73 7.64 -0.76
CA TYR A 66 -3.74 9.09 -0.87
C TYR A 66 -3.95 9.50 -2.34
N ASN A 67 -4.45 10.71 -2.52
CA ASN A 67 -4.54 11.29 -3.86
C ASN A 67 -3.12 11.52 -4.40
N VAL A 68 -2.84 11.02 -5.60
CA VAL A 68 -1.50 11.10 -6.21
C VAL A 68 -1.00 12.53 -6.40
N HIS A 69 -1.90 13.50 -6.47
CA HIS A 69 -1.52 14.91 -6.65
C HIS A 69 -1.38 15.67 -5.33
N SER A 70 -1.69 15.04 -4.18
CA SER A 70 -1.49 15.64 -2.85
C SER A 70 -0.01 15.71 -2.47
N TRP A 71 0.78 14.76 -2.96
CA TRP A 71 2.24 14.76 -2.83
C TRP A 71 2.83 14.61 -4.24
N PRO A 72 2.99 15.72 -4.98
CA PRO A 72 3.40 15.63 -6.39
C PRO A 72 4.71 14.89 -6.58
N GLN A 73 4.68 13.89 -7.44
CA GLN A 73 5.85 13.14 -7.88
C GLN A 73 5.81 13.04 -9.41
N PRO A 74 6.97 13.16 -10.09
CA PRO A 74 6.99 13.18 -11.56
C PRO A 74 6.30 11.98 -12.21
N HIS A 75 6.44 10.79 -11.63
CA HIS A 75 5.86 9.58 -12.22
C HIS A 75 4.33 9.49 -12.06
N PHE A 76 3.73 10.32 -11.21
CA PHE A 76 2.28 10.40 -11.06
C PHE A 76 1.66 11.57 -11.82
N ALA A 77 2.48 12.48 -12.35
CA ALA A 77 1.99 13.76 -12.87
C ALA A 77 0.95 13.63 -14.00
N GLY A 78 1.07 12.59 -14.82
CA GLY A 78 0.15 12.37 -15.94
C GLY A 78 -1.12 11.59 -15.59
N LEU A 79 -1.31 11.20 -14.34
CA LEU A 79 -2.48 10.43 -13.96
C LEU A 79 -3.71 11.33 -13.74
N PRO A 80 -4.93 10.81 -14.00
CA PRO A 80 -6.15 11.61 -13.85
C PRO A 80 -6.34 12.16 -12.43
N ASP A 81 -7.02 13.28 -12.31
CA ASP A 81 -7.42 13.82 -11.01
C ASP A 81 -8.26 12.80 -10.26
N GLY A 82 -8.00 12.66 -8.98
CA GLY A 82 -8.72 11.71 -8.13
C GLY A 82 -8.11 10.31 -8.09
N THR A 83 -7.05 10.05 -8.87
CA THR A 83 -6.31 8.78 -8.78
C THR A 83 -5.75 8.60 -7.38
N ARG A 84 -5.93 7.39 -6.81
CA ARG A 84 -5.42 7.06 -5.48
C ARG A 84 -4.19 6.17 -5.63
N ALA A 85 -3.15 6.43 -4.84
CA ALA A 85 -2.00 5.54 -4.73
C ALA A 85 -2.11 4.74 -3.44
N ILE A 86 -1.68 3.48 -3.47
CA ILE A 86 -1.64 2.61 -2.29
C ILE A 86 -0.19 2.27 -1.97
N ASP A 87 0.15 2.34 -0.67
CA ASP A 87 1.34 1.72 -0.12
C ASP A 87 0.89 0.71 0.93
N ALA A 88 1.49 -0.46 0.97
CA ALA A 88 1.05 -1.51 1.88
C ALA A 88 2.21 -2.44 2.26
N PHE A 89 2.09 -3.07 3.42
CA PHE A 89 2.97 -4.17 3.79
C PHE A 89 2.21 -5.20 4.62
N ILE A 90 2.67 -6.45 4.58
CA ILE A 90 2.23 -7.49 5.51
C ILE A 90 3.18 -7.47 6.69
N GLY A 91 2.64 -7.25 7.90
CA GLY A 91 3.43 -7.12 9.11
C GLY A 91 3.66 -8.43 9.86
N GLU A 92 2.78 -9.42 9.67
CA GLU A 92 2.95 -10.72 10.30
C GLU A 92 3.69 -11.66 9.35
N PRO A 93 4.93 -12.06 9.69
CA PRO A 93 5.76 -12.85 8.75
C PRO A 93 5.15 -14.17 8.28
N ASP A 94 4.36 -14.82 9.13
CA ASP A 94 3.73 -16.09 8.79
C ASP A 94 2.56 -15.94 7.80
N MET A 95 2.14 -14.72 7.52
CA MET A 95 1.09 -14.44 6.54
C MET A 95 1.65 -14.11 5.14
N ILE A 96 2.97 -14.00 5.02
CA ILE A 96 3.62 -13.70 3.74
C ILE A 96 3.70 -14.98 2.90
N GLY A 97 3.48 -14.85 1.58
CA GLY A 97 3.64 -15.95 0.65
C GLY A 97 2.43 -16.87 0.54
N HIS A 98 1.29 -16.47 1.06
CA HIS A 98 0.05 -17.27 1.03
C HIS A 98 -1.06 -16.63 0.20
N GLY A 99 -0.75 -15.59 -0.56
CA GLY A 99 -1.72 -14.92 -1.43
C GLY A 99 -2.56 -13.85 -0.76
N HIS A 100 -2.35 -13.57 0.52
CA HIS A 100 -3.13 -12.55 1.24
C HIS A 100 -2.96 -11.16 0.64
N GLY A 101 -1.73 -10.79 0.26
CA GLY A 101 -1.44 -9.47 -0.29
C GLY A 101 -2.24 -9.18 -1.55
N SER A 102 -2.24 -10.10 -2.51
CA SER A 102 -2.97 -9.91 -3.76
C SER A 102 -4.48 -9.82 -3.51
N ARG A 103 -5.01 -10.59 -2.57
CA ARG A 103 -6.44 -10.61 -2.27
C ARG A 103 -6.91 -9.32 -1.62
N PHE A 104 -6.23 -8.86 -0.56
CA PHE A 104 -6.70 -7.65 0.10
C PHE A 104 -6.45 -6.39 -0.73
N LEU A 105 -5.36 -6.36 -1.51
CA LEU A 105 -5.10 -5.21 -2.37
C LEU A 105 -6.13 -5.10 -3.48
N ARG A 106 -6.57 -6.23 -4.05
CA ARG A 106 -7.65 -6.21 -5.02
C ARG A 106 -8.94 -5.66 -4.40
N LEU A 107 -9.31 -6.13 -3.21
CA LEU A 107 -10.50 -5.65 -2.51
C LEU A 107 -10.41 -4.16 -2.21
N LEU A 108 -9.26 -3.68 -1.76
CA LEU A 108 -9.05 -2.27 -1.48
C LEU A 108 -9.12 -1.43 -2.76
N ALA A 109 -8.46 -1.87 -3.83
CA ALA A 109 -8.50 -1.16 -5.10
C ALA A 109 -9.94 -1.07 -5.64
N GLU A 110 -10.68 -2.17 -5.59
CA GLU A 110 -12.08 -2.18 -6.01
C GLU A 110 -12.93 -1.21 -5.17
N ARG A 111 -12.68 -1.15 -3.87
CA ARG A 111 -13.35 -0.20 -2.98
C ARG A 111 -13.07 1.24 -3.38
N LEU A 112 -11.80 1.57 -3.65
CA LEU A 112 -11.42 2.93 -4.03
C LEU A 112 -12.05 3.35 -5.36
N ILE A 113 -12.14 2.43 -6.33
CA ILE A 113 -12.85 2.68 -7.59
C ILE A 113 -14.33 2.96 -7.33
N ARG A 114 -14.98 2.15 -6.48
CA ARG A 114 -16.38 2.37 -6.14
C ARG A 114 -16.61 3.71 -5.44
N GLU A 115 -15.61 4.17 -4.70
CA GLU A 115 -15.69 5.47 -4.00
C GLU A 115 -15.35 6.66 -4.90
N GLY A 116 -15.09 6.41 -6.18
CA GLY A 116 -14.94 7.46 -7.18
C GLY A 116 -13.56 7.64 -7.79
N ALA A 117 -12.56 6.88 -7.37
CA ALA A 117 -11.24 6.97 -7.99
C ALA A 117 -11.29 6.48 -9.45
N PRO A 118 -10.78 7.25 -10.42
CA PRO A 118 -10.73 6.78 -11.81
C PRO A 118 -9.69 5.68 -12.02
N LEU A 119 -8.62 5.70 -11.24
CA LEU A 119 -7.54 4.72 -11.26
C LEU A 119 -7.01 4.55 -9.85
N VAL A 120 -6.40 3.38 -9.61
CA VAL A 120 -5.60 3.14 -8.40
C VAL A 120 -4.19 2.79 -8.86
N ALA A 121 -3.19 3.46 -8.29
CA ALA A 121 -1.79 3.28 -8.64
C ALA A 121 -1.03 2.61 -7.50
N ILE A 122 -0.02 1.83 -7.87
CA ILE A 122 0.94 1.26 -6.94
C ILE A 122 2.30 1.26 -7.64
N ASP A 123 3.38 1.48 -6.89
CA ASP A 123 4.71 1.65 -7.48
C ASP A 123 5.78 0.85 -6.73
N PRO A 124 5.73 -0.50 -6.82
CA PRO A 124 6.73 -1.32 -6.14
C PRO A 124 8.14 -1.04 -6.66
N ASP A 125 9.12 -1.19 -5.77
CA ASP A 125 10.52 -1.16 -6.15
C ASP A 125 10.76 -2.18 -7.29
N VAL A 126 11.57 -1.79 -8.28
CA VAL A 126 11.82 -2.63 -9.46
C VAL A 126 12.37 -4.01 -9.09
N GLU A 127 13.10 -4.11 -7.97
CA GLU A 127 13.70 -5.36 -7.50
C GLU A 127 12.78 -6.18 -6.59
N ASN A 128 11.66 -5.61 -6.16
CA ASN A 128 10.72 -6.32 -5.30
C ASN A 128 9.80 -7.25 -6.12
N LEU A 129 10.36 -8.36 -6.57
CA LEU A 129 9.67 -9.28 -7.47
C LEU A 129 8.43 -9.91 -6.83
N ARG A 130 8.48 -10.18 -5.52
CA ARG A 130 7.33 -10.74 -4.81
C ARG A 130 6.14 -9.77 -4.84
N ALA A 131 6.39 -8.50 -4.54
CA ALA A 131 5.36 -7.47 -4.58
C ALA A 131 4.81 -7.28 -5.98
N ARG A 132 5.70 -7.21 -6.98
CA ARG A 132 5.29 -7.05 -8.38
C ARG A 132 4.35 -8.17 -8.82
N ARG A 133 4.66 -9.43 -8.47
CA ARG A 133 3.81 -10.58 -8.80
C ARG A 133 2.49 -10.54 -8.06
N ALA A 134 2.51 -10.18 -6.78
CA ALA A 134 1.29 -10.08 -5.98
C ALA A 134 0.36 -9.00 -6.53
N TYR A 135 0.91 -7.85 -6.92
CA TYR A 135 0.13 -6.75 -7.48
C TYR A 135 -0.44 -7.10 -8.84
N ALA A 136 0.34 -7.80 -9.68
CA ALA A 136 -0.17 -8.29 -10.96
C ALA A 136 -1.34 -9.27 -10.75
N ARG A 137 -1.24 -10.18 -9.79
CA ARG A 137 -2.33 -11.10 -9.45
C ARG A 137 -3.56 -10.36 -8.91
N ALA A 138 -3.36 -9.24 -8.22
CA ALA A 138 -4.46 -8.40 -7.74
C ALA A 138 -5.20 -7.69 -8.87
N GLY A 139 -4.58 -7.58 -10.04
CA GLY A 139 -5.18 -6.92 -11.20
C GLY A 139 -4.52 -5.60 -11.58
N PHE A 140 -3.46 -5.21 -10.90
CA PHE A 140 -2.67 -4.05 -11.31
C PHE A 140 -1.84 -4.41 -12.53
N LYS A 141 -1.75 -3.48 -13.50
CA LYS A 141 -1.05 -3.69 -14.76
C LYS A 141 -0.05 -2.57 -15.02
N GLY A 142 1.08 -2.93 -15.56
CA GLY A 142 2.13 -1.99 -15.96
C GLY A 142 3.50 -2.61 -15.78
N ASP A 143 4.42 -2.22 -16.66
CA ASP A 143 5.80 -2.71 -16.63
C ASP A 143 6.80 -1.58 -16.87
N SER A 144 6.31 -0.33 -16.86
CA SER A 144 7.17 0.84 -17.09
C SER A 144 8.00 1.14 -15.87
N VAL A 145 9.31 1.19 -16.06
CA VAL A 145 10.24 1.63 -15.02
C VAL A 145 10.16 3.15 -14.91
N VAL A 146 9.93 3.64 -13.72
CA VAL A 146 9.87 5.08 -13.41
C VAL A 146 10.83 5.39 -12.27
N GLU A 147 11.29 6.65 -12.21
CA GLU A 147 12.08 7.10 -11.07
C GLU A 147 11.14 7.63 -9.99
N SER A 148 11.33 7.15 -8.77
CA SER A 148 10.61 7.63 -7.60
C SER A 148 11.59 8.20 -6.58
N ALA A 149 11.07 8.79 -5.51
CA ALA A 149 11.90 9.33 -4.43
C ALA A 149 12.75 8.25 -3.76
N GLU A 150 12.30 6.99 -3.81
CA GLU A 150 13.01 5.85 -3.22
C GLU A 150 13.82 5.06 -4.25
N GLY A 151 13.92 5.53 -5.50
CA GLY A 151 14.67 4.88 -6.56
C GLY A 151 13.77 4.33 -7.67
N PRO A 152 14.33 3.45 -8.54
CA PRO A 152 13.55 2.91 -9.66
C PRO A 152 12.37 2.05 -9.17
N ALA A 153 11.21 2.27 -9.76
CA ALA A 153 9.99 1.55 -9.43
C ALA A 153 9.25 1.16 -10.70
N ILE A 154 8.29 0.26 -10.56
CA ILE A 154 7.37 -0.09 -11.63
C ILE A 154 6.03 0.58 -11.35
N LEU A 155 5.54 1.40 -12.27
CA LEU A 155 4.21 2.01 -12.13
C LEU A 155 3.16 1.01 -12.61
N MET A 156 2.30 0.58 -11.71
CA MET A 156 1.22 -0.35 -12.00
C MET A 156 -0.12 0.30 -11.69
N LEU A 157 -1.11 0.05 -12.53
CA LEU A 157 -2.42 0.70 -12.44
C LEU A 157 -3.55 -0.32 -12.41
N PHE A 158 -4.55 -0.04 -11.57
CA PHE A 158 -5.78 -0.82 -11.48
C PHE A 158 -6.93 0.06 -11.96
N LYS A 159 -7.66 -0.42 -12.98
CA LYS A 159 -8.75 0.35 -13.62
C LYS A 159 -10.15 -0.13 -13.21
N GLY A 160 -10.22 -1.12 -12.33
CA GLY A 160 -11.49 -1.72 -11.98
C GLY A 160 -11.92 -2.80 -12.96
N LEU A 161 -13.14 -3.30 -12.72
CA LEU A 161 -13.76 -4.32 -13.55
C LEU A 161 -14.54 -3.59 -14.65
N GLY A 162 -13.84 -3.23 -15.71
CA GLY A 162 -14.52 -2.49 -16.76
C GLY A 162 -14.54 -3.23 -18.03
#